data_fb4b559071108ec8448b401bbf7a0ba5
#
_entry.id   fb4b559071108ec8448b401bbf7a0ba5
#
_cell.length_a   1.000
_cell.length_b   1.000
_cell.length_c   1.000
_cell.angle_alpha   90.00
_cell.angle_beta   90.00
_cell.angle_gamma   90.00
#
_symmetry.space_group_name_H-M   'P 1'
#
loop_
_entity.id
_entity.type
_entity.pdbx_description
1 polymer ?
#
loop_
_entity_poly.entity_id
_entity_poly.type
_entity_poly.pdbx_seq_one_letter_code
_entity_poly.pdbx_strand_id
1 'polypeptide(L)'
;MKTSDFDYDLPKSFIAQSPADPRDSCKLMVLGRNGHIEHRVFSDVIDYLNPGDLLVVNETRVLPARLKGNKVGTGGAVECLLLNKSQGAPDNAQEQTWECLVKPGKRLKPGACMEFKDADGQVILGAQVTSVMPQNGERVVRFTPQGSAVSVDVAMHLVGRTPLPPYIEGYTGDDEMYQTVYSKTERSAAAPTAGLHFTQELLDAIKAKGVRVATVDLEVGLGTFRTVNEEDPTKHDMHTELYTVPQATVDAVNETKAAGGRVIAVGTTSVRSLESAAASGTLESKNRASTKLFIMPGYSFKVVDAMITNFHVPRSTLLMLVSAFSSRENVMEAYEEAKRCNYRFFSFGDAMLLL
;
A
#
# COMPACT_ATOMS: atom_id res chain seq x y z
N MET A 1 -5.35 -26.62 2.85
CA MET A 1 -5.91 -25.28 2.72
C MET A 1 -5.86 -24.89 1.26
N LYS A 2 -6.94 -24.36 0.71
CA LYS A 2 -7.07 -23.98 -0.69
C LYS A 2 -7.30 -22.48 -0.79
N THR A 3 -6.97 -21.87 -1.91
CA THR A 3 -7.25 -20.46 -2.17
C THR A 3 -8.75 -20.16 -2.15
N SER A 4 -9.57 -21.12 -2.62
CA SER A 4 -11.02 -21.06 -2.52
C SER A 4 -11.58 -21.00 -1.08
N ASP A 5 -10.81 -21.43 -0.06
CA ASP A 5 -11.20 -21.30 1.34
C ASP A 5 -11.25 -19.84 1.82
N PHE A 6 -10.64 -18.91 1.07
CA PHE A 6 -10.60 -17.46 1.31
C PHE A 6 -11.47 -16.69 0.32
N ASP A 7 -12.41 -17.37 -0.34
CA ASP A 7 -13.34 -16.71 -1.24
C ASP A 7 -14.62 -16.30 -0.49
N TYR A 8 -15.15 -15.16 -0.86
CA TYR A 8 -16.44 -14.67 -0.36
C TYR A 8 -17.10 -13.77 -1.41
N ASP A 9 -18.42 -13.73 -1.41
CA ASP A 9 -19.16 -12.84 -2.30
C ASP A 9 -19.10 -11.40 -1.80
N LEU A 10 -18.63 -10.51 -2.67
CA LEU A 10 -18.55 -9.06 -2.39
C LEU A 10 -19.21 -8.27 -3.53
N PRO A 11 -20.45 -7.83 -3.36
CA PRO A 11 -21.09 -6.93 -4.30
C PRO A 11 -20.29 -5.62 -4.44
N LYS A 12 -20.18 -5.11 -5.67
CA LYS A 12 -19.42 -3.87 -5.95
C LYS A 12 -19.89 -2.66 -5.14
N SER A 13 -21.15 -2.65 -4.69
CA SER A 13 -21.72 -1.58 -3.87
C SER A 13 -21.05 -1.41 -2.51
N PHE A 14 -20.38 -2.45 -2.00
CA PHE A 14 -19.61 -2.36 -0.75
C PHE A 14 -18.23 -1.75 -0.94
N ILE A 15 -17.73 -1.65 -2.16
CA ILE A 15 -16.39 -1.10 -2.44
C ILE A 15 -16.44 0.43 -2.35
N ALA A 16 -15.75 0.99 -1.37
CA ALA A 16 -15.71 2.44 -1.17
C ALA A 16 -15.04 3.15 -2.36
N GLN A 17 -15.72 4.15 -2.91
CA GLN A 17 -15.23 4.96 -4.02
C GLN A 17 -14.61 6.30 -3.58
N SER A 18 -14.82 6.67 -2.31
CA SER A 18 -14.25 7.87 -1.68
C SER A 18 -13.95 7.60 -0.20
N PRO A 19 -12.96 8.27 0.39
CA PRO A 19 -12.69 8.17 1.81
C PRO A 19 -13.84 8.73 2.66
N ALA A 20 -13.85 8.41 3.96
CA ALA A 20 -14.63 9.15 4.94
C ALA A 20 -14.03 10.54 5.14
N ASP A 21 -14.88 11.51 5.51
CA ASP A 21 -14.46 12.85 5.87
C ASP A 21 -15.21 13.31 7.14
N PRO A 22 -14.53 13.51 8.27
CA PRO A 22 -13.09 13.30 8.48
C PRO A 22 -12.71 11.79 8.37
N ARG A 23 -11.42 11.51 8.10
CA ARG A 23 -10.92 10.14 7.83
C ARG A 23 -11.21 9.15 8.94
N ASP A 24 -11.13 9.59 10.19
CA ASP A 24 -11.35 8.80 11.41
C ASP A 24 -12.83 8.63 11.79
N SER A 25 -13.77 9.18 10.99
CA SER A 25 -15.21 8.94 11.12
C SER A 25 -15.68 7.63 10.46
N CYS A 26 -14.78 6.89 9.78
CA CYS A 26 -15.11 5.59 9.22
C CYS A 26 -15.43 4.57 10.33
N LYS A 27 -16.09 3.46 9.99
CA LYS A 27 -16.38 2.39 10.95
C LYS A 27 -15.12 1.63 11.32
N LEU A 28 -15.07 1.13 12.56
CA LEU A 28 -14.06 0.22 13.07
C LEU A 28 -14.74 -1.06 13.56
N MET A 29 -14.32 -2.19 13.03
CA MET A 29 -14.66 -3.49 13.58
C MET A 29 -13.52 -3.99 14.45
N VAL A 30 -13.77 -4.24 15.73
CA VAL A 30 -12.80 -4.85 16.63
C VAL A 30 -13.05 -6.35 16.71
N LEU A 31 -12.06 -7.15 16.36
CA LEU A 31 -12.12 -8.60 16.37
C LEU A 31 -11.16 -9.16 17.42
N GLY A 32 -11.71 -9.70 18.48
CA GLY A 32 -10.95 -10.41 19.53
C GLY A 32 -10.51 -11.79 19.04
N ARG A 33 -9.45 -12.33 19.65
CA ARG A 33 -8.93 -13.69 19.34
C ARG A 33 -9.96 -14.81 19.57
N ASN A 34 -10.94 -14.59 20.44
CA ASN A 34 -12.04 -15.51 20.70
C ASN A 34 -13.20 -15.41 19.69
N GLY A 35 -13.07 -14.58 18.64
CA GLY A 35 -14.10 -14.32 17.65
C GLY A 35 -15.14 -13.26 18.07
N HIS A 36 -15.00 -12.65 19.26
CA HIS A 36 -15.89 -11.57 19.68
C HIS A 36 -15.74 -10.35 18.78
N ILE A 37 -16.87 -9.81 18.31
CA ILE A 37 -16.93 -8.66 17.41
C ILE A 37 -17.55 -7.47 18.12
N GLU A 38 -16.92 -6.30 18.03
CA GLU A 38 -17.47 -5.03 18.44
C GLU A 38 -17.50 -4.06 17.28
N HIS A 39 -18.54 -3.22 17.22
CA HIS A 39 -18.69 -2.16 16.21
C HIS A 39 -18.41 -0.80 16.86
N ARG A 40 -17.51 -0.04 16.25
CA ARG A 40 -17.03 1.26 16.72
C ARG A 40 -16.88 2.24 15.54
N VAL A 41 -16.51 3.46 15.84
CA VAL A 41 -15.95 4.44 14.89
C VAL A 41 -14.42 4.41 15.01
N PHE A 42 -13.69 4.72 13.94
CA PHE A 42 -12.23 4.58 13.94
C PHE A 42 -11.55 5.47 14.99
N SER A 43 -12.12 6.65 15.27
CA SER A 43 -11.64 7.52 16.35
C SER A 43 -11.58 6.81 17.73
N ASP A 44 -12.43 5.79 17.95
CA ASP A 44 -12.46 5.02 19.20
C ASP A 44 -11.26 4.03 19.29
N VAL A 45 -10.43 3.91 18.27
CA VAL A 45 -9.23 3.02 18.32
C VAL A 45 -8.35 3.34 19.51
N ILE A 46 -8.32 4.59 19.93
CA ILE A 46 -7.56 5.05 21.10
C ILE A 46 -7.97 4.32 22.38
N ASP A 47 -9.22 3.89 22.52
CA ASP A 47 -9.72 3.18 23.72
C ASP A 47 -9.13 1.77 23.86
N TYR A 48 -8.67 1.19 22.74
CA TYR A 48 -8.04 -0.13 22.68
C TYR A 48 -6.51 -0.09 22.83
N LEU A 49 -5.92 1.11 22.90
CA LEU A 49 -4.49 1.32 23.10
C LEU A 49 -4.19 1.64 24.58
N ASN A 50 -3.09 1.10 25.10
CA ASN A 50 -2.67 1.32 26.48
C ASN A 50 -1.39 2.17 26.52
N PRO A 51 -1.17 2.98 27.57
CA PRO A 51 0.13 3.59 27.83
C PRO A 51 1.24 2.51 27.80
N GLY A 52 2.32 2.78 27.07
CA GLY A 52 3.42 1.83 26.88
C GLY A 52 3.29 0.94 25.65
N ASP A 53 2.14 0.92 24.95
CA ASP A 53 2.01 0.28 23.62
C ASP A 53 2.84 1.04 22.57
N LEU A 54 3.20 0.35 21.50
CA LEU A 54 3.90 0.89 20.33
C LEU A 54 3.05 0.71 19.07
N LEU A 55 2.68 1.81 18.44
CA LEU A 55 2.05 1.82 17.11
C LEU A 55 3.13 1.88 16.02
N VAL A 56 3.18 0.90 15.12
CA VAL A 56 4.15 0.88 14.02
C VAL A 56 3.44 1.14 12.70
N VAL A 57 3.83 2.21 12.01
CA VAL A 57 3.20 2.70 10.78
C VAL A 57 4.16 2.62 9.60
N ASN A 58 3.64 2.44 8.39
CA ASN A 58 4.42 2.52 7.16
C ASN A 58 4.40 3.95 6.63
N GLU A 59 5.56 4.64 6.67
CA GLU A 59 5.69 6.05 6.29
C GLU A 59 5.96 6.28 4.80
N THR A 60 5.85 5.23 3.97
CA THR A 60 6.01 5.38 2.52
C THR A 60 4.97 6.36 1.95
N ARG A 61 5.36 7.11 0.93
CA ARG A 61 4.48 8.01 0.18
C ARG A 61 4.31 7.51 -1.24
N VAL A 62 3.11 7.66 -1.77
CA VAL A 62 2.80 7.26 -3.15
C VAL A 62 3.36 8.29 -4.12
N LEU A 63 4.08 7.80 -5.13
CA LEU A 63 4.54 8.59 -6.27
C LEU A 63 3.34 9.04 -7.12
N PRO A 64 3.38 10.23 -7.75
CA PRO A 64 2.44 10.61 -8.82
C PRO A 64 2.73 9.82 -10.10
N ALA A 65 2.63 8.49 -10.00
CA ALA A 65 3.18 7.54 -10.96
C ALA A 65 2.31 7.35 -12.22
N ARG A 66 1.09 7.89 -12.27
CA ARG A 66 0.18 7.77 -13.42
C ARG A 66 0.29 9.00 -14.31
N LEU A 67 0.92 8.84 -15.46
CA LEU A 67 1.14 9.90 -16.44
C LEU A 67 0.17 9.72 -17.62
N LYS A 68 -0.64 10.74 -17.91
CA LYS A 68 -1.52 10.77 -19.09
C LYS A 68 -0.98 11.77 -20.09
N GLY A 69 -0.82 11.35 -21.35
CA GLY A 69 -0.22 12.19 -22.38
C GLY A 69 -0.61 11.74 -23.77
N ASN A 70 0.22 12.11 -24.77
CA ASN A 70 -0.02 11.82 -26.16
C ASN A 70 1.18 11.16 -26.82
N LYS A 71 0.92 10.27 -27.78
CA LYS A 71 1.98 9.72 -28.64
C LYS A 71 2.43 10.76 -29.64
N VAL A 72 3.72 11.05 -29.68
CA VAL A 72 4.31 11.98 -30.63
C VAL A 72 4.05 11.50 -32.06
N GLY A 73 3.75 12.44 -32.95
CA GLY A 73 3.49 12.22 -34.38
C GLY A 73 2.06 11.80 -34.73
N THR A 74 1.32 11.14 -33.82
CA THR A 74 -0.07 10.73 -34.10
C THR A 74 -1.10 11.41 -33.19
N GLY A 75 -0.67 12.05 -32.11
CA GLY A 75 -1.56 12.68 -31.12
C GLY A 75 -2.44 11.71 -30.31
N GLY A 76 -2.31 10.40 -30.53
CA GLY A 76 -3.13 9.40 -29.85
C GLY A 76 -2.89 9.41 -28.34
N ALA A 77 -3.97 9.36 -27.55
CA ALA A 77 -3.88 9.32 -26.09
C ALA A 77 -3.08 8.11 -25.59
N VAL A 78 -2.22 8.34 -24.61
CA VAL A 78 -1.41 7.33 -23.95
C VAL A 78 -1.50 7.48 -22.43
N GLU A 79 -1.34 6.36 -21.74
CA GLU A 79 -1.14 6.32 -20.29
C GLU A 79 0.15 5.55 -20.00
N CYS A 80 0.98 6.10 -19.13
CA CYS A 80 2.19 5.46 -18.64
C CYS A 80 2.11 5.42 -17.11
N LEU A 81 2.19 4.21 -16.55
CA LEU A 81 2.22 3.99 -15.11
C LEU A 81 3.62 3.54 -14.72
N LEU A 82 4.30 4.36 -13.94
CA LEU A 82 5.64 4.08 -13.41
C LEU A 82 5.56 2.94 -12.40
N LEU A 83 6.49 2.00 -12.47
CA LEU A 83 6.60 0.87 -11.54
C LEU A 83 7.89 0.97 -10.71
N ASN A 84 9.03 0.74 -11.35
CA ASN A 84 10.34 0.75 -10.72
C ASN A 84 11.34 1.55 -11.54
N LYS A 85 12.32 2.18 -10.88
CA LYS A 85 13.48 2.71 -11.58
C LYS A 85 14.31 1.56 -12.15
N SER A 86 14.72 1.68 -13.39
CA SER A 86 15.50 0.65 -14.08
C SER A 86 16.92 0.60 -13.55
N GLN A 87 17.36 -0.55 -13.05
CA GLN A 87 18.70 -0.69 -12.48
C GLN A 87 19.79 -0.51 -13.56
N GLY A 88 20.84 0.22 -13.21
CA GLY A 88 22.00 0.45 -14.10
C GLY A 88 21.74 1.41 -15.25
N ALA A 89 20.53 2.01 -15.34
CA ALA A 89 20.19 3.04 -16.31
C ALA A 89 20.35 4.45 -15.69
N PRO A 90 20.37 5.52 -16.51
CA PRO A 90 20.43 6.89 -16.01
C PRO A 90 19.31 7.19 -14.99
N ASP A 91 19.70 7.74 -13.85
CA ASP A 91 18.81 8.22 -12.79
C ASP A 91 19.38 9.54 -12.26
N ASN A 92 19.09 10.64 -12.96
CA ASN A 92 19.53 11.98 -12.61
C ASN A 92 18.46 13.02 -12.97
N ALA A 93 18.70 14.28 -12.66
CA ALA A 93 17.74 15.36 -12.87
C ALA A 93 17.29 15.50 -14.35
N GLN A 94 18.16 15.18 -15.32
CA GLN A 94 17.90 15.37 -16.74
C GLN A 94 17.45 14.10 -17.46
N GLU A 95 17.69 12.93 -16.89
CA GLU A 95 17.29 11.67 -17.51
C GLU A 95 17.02 10.62 -16.44
N GLN A 96 15.86 9.99 -16.51
CA GLN A 96 15.49 8.85 -15.68
C GLN A 96 14.91 7.73 -16.56
N THR A 97 15.21 6.49 -16.17
CA THR A 97 14.67 5.32 -16.86
C THR A 97 13.85 4.47 -15.90
N TRP A 98 12.63 4.16 -16.31
CA TRP A 98 11.64 3.46 -15.50
C TRP A 98 11.07 2.23 -16.22
N GLU A 99 10.78 1.19 -15.47
CA GLU A 99 9.88 0.12 -15.86
C GLU A 99 8.44 0.62 -15.73
N CYS A 100 7.63 0.44 -16.78
CA CYS A 100 6.31 1.04 -16.86
C CYS A 100 5.27 0.09 -17.46
N LEU A 101 4.04 0.17 -16.97
CA LEU A 101 2.88 -0.29 -17.73
C LEU A 101 2.39 0.84 -18.64
N VAL A 102 2.09 0.52 -19.91
CA VAL A 102 1.63 1.54 -20.85
C VAL A 102 0.34 1.14 -21.57
N LYS A 103 -0.51 2.12 -21.88
CA LYS A 103 -1.70 1.96 -22.70
C LYS A 103 -1.68 2.98 -23.86
N PRO A 104 -2.00 2.54 -25.10
CA PRO A 104 -2.22 1.16 -25.58
C PRO A 104 -0.88 0.44 -25.82
N GLY A 105 -0.67 -0.73 -25.18
CA GLY A 105 0.60 -1.46 -25.24
C GLY A 105 1.04 -1.86 -26.67
N LYS A 106 0.10 -2.23 -27.54
CA LYS A 106 0.39 -2.63 -28.92
C LYS A 106 0.98 -1.51 -29.79
N ARG A 107 0.71 -0.24 -29.48
CA ARG A 107 1.15 0.95 -30.25
C ARG A 107 2.43 1.59 -29.69
N LEU A 108 2.81 1.25 -28.46
CA LEU A 108 4.00 1.77 -27.79
C LEU A 108 5.10 0.70 -27.80
N LYS A 109 5.72 0.57 -28.99
CA LYS A 109 6.87 -0.32 -29.27
C LYS A 109 8.19 0.44 -29.02
N PRO A 110 9.34 -0.24 -28.94
CA PRO A 110 10.65 0.42 -28.86
C PRO A 110 10.80 1.49 -29.94
N GLY A 111 11.32 2.65 -29.56
CA GLY A 111 11.43 3.85 -30.40
C GLY A 111 10.19 4.77 -30.36
N ALA A 112 9.04 4.32 -29.83
CA ALA A 112 7.87 5.19 -29.70
C ALA A 112 8.14 6.31 -28.67
N CYS A 113 7.77 7.55 -29.04
CA CYS A 113 7.87 8.72 -28.18
C CYS A 113 6.51 9.16 -27.67
N MET A 114 6.49 9.67 -26.45
CA MET A 114 5.32 10.22 -25.77
C MET A 114 5.65 11.60 -25.22
N GLU A 115 4.66 12.46 -25.13
CA GLU A 115 4.75 13.79 -24.53
C GLU A 115 3.67 13.96 -23.46
N PHE A 116 4.03 14.65 -22.38
CA PHE A 116 3.13 14.96 -21.28
C PHE A 116 3.10 16.46 -21.08
N LYS A 117 1.90 17.00 -20.90
CA LYS A 117 1.63 18.43 -20.85
C LYS A 117 1.18 18.84 -19.45
N ASP A 118 1.60 20.03 -19.05
CA ASP A 118 1.10 20.69 -17.85
C ASP A 118 -0.35 21.19 -18.04
N ALA A 119 -0.85 21.88 -17.02
CA ALA A 119 -2.20 22.44 -17.01
C ALA A 119 -2.41 23.53 -18.10
N ASP A 120 -1.33 24.18 -18.52
CA ASP A 120 -1.34 25.22 -19.57
C ASP A 120 -1.19 24.63 -20.99
N GLY A 121 -1.09 23.31 -21.11
CA GLY A 121 -0.95 22.59 -22.36
C GLY A 121 0.47 22.59 -22.95
N GLN A 122 1.47 23.01 -22.17
CA GLN A 122 2.88 23.00 -22.58
C GLN A 122 3.50 21.63 -22.34
N VAL A 123 4.30 21.15 -23.30
CA VAL A 123 5.05 19.91 -23.14
C VAL A 123 6.20 20.14 -22.16
N ILE A 124 6.17 19.49 -21.00
CA ILE A 124 7.17 19.62 -19.95
C ILE A 124 7.91 18.30 -19.64
N LEU A 125 7.40 17.17 -20.14
CA LEU A 125 8.05 15.88 -20.00
C LEU A 125 7.95 15.10 -21.32
N GLY A 126 9.10 14.66 -21.83
CA GLY A 126 9.22 13.72 -22.94
C GLY A 126 9.54 12.32 -22.46
N ALA A 127 9.09 11.31 -23.20
CA ALA A 127 9.43 9.93 -22.90
C ALA A 127 9.64 9.10 -24.16
N GLN A 128 10.55 8.12 -24.10
CA GLN A 128 10.80 7.18 -25.19
C GLN A 128 10.80 5.75 -24.66
N VAL A 129 10.05 4.88 -25.30
CA VAL A 129 10.13 3.44 -25.05
C VAL A 129 11.46 2.91 -25.60
N THR A 130 12.32 2.38 -24.73
CA THR A 130 13.62 1.83 -25.11
C THR A 130 13.56 0.33 -25.37
N SER A 131 12.78 -0.41 -24.57
CA SER A 131 12.62 -1.86 -24.72
C SER A 131 11.28 -2.35 -24.18
N VAL A 132 10.98 -3.64 -24.44
CA VAL A 132 9.84 -4.39 -23.90
C VAL A 132 10.40 -5.51 -23.04
N MET A 133 9.89 -5.67 -21.83
CA MET A 133 10.27 -6.77 -20.92
C MET A 133 9.58 -8.08 -21.38
N PRO A 134 10.33 -9.13 -21.71
CA PRO A 134 9.74 -10.36 -22.27
C PRO A 134 8.79 -11.09 -21.32
N GLN A 135 9.02 -10.99 -20.01
CA GLN A 135 8.33 -11.78 -18.99
C GLN A 135 6.87 -11.31 -18.77
N ASN A 136 6.62 -10.01 -18.84
CA ASN A 136 5.35 -9.41 -18.42
C ASN A 136 4.79 -8.36 -19.39
N GLY A 137 5.54 -8.06 -20.47
CA GLY A 137 5.13 -7.07 -21.49
C GLY A 137 5.22 -5.63 -21.00
N GLU A 138 5.84 -5.35 -19.87
CA GLU A 138 6.16 -4.01 -19.40
C GLU A 138 7.15 -3.32 -20.35
N ARG A 139 7.22 -2.00 -20.26
CA ARG A 139 8.11 -1.18 -21.08
C ARG A 139 9.21 -0.58 -20.22
N VAL A 140 10.42 -0.57 -20.74
CA VAL A 140 11.47 0.31 -20.21
C VAL A 140 11.33 1.63 -20.94
N VAL A 141 11.12 2.70 -20.19
CA VAL A 141 10.84 4.04 -20.71
C VAL A 141 11.83 5.03 -20.14
N ARG A 142 12.49 5.76 -21.03
CA ARG A 142 13.39 6.85 -20.69
C ARG A 142 12.64 8.16 -20.71
N PHE A 143 12.75 8.93 -19.63
CA PHE A 143 12.11 10.23 -19.45
C PHE A 143 13.15 11.34 -19.45
N THR A 144 12.81 12.48 -20.08
CA THR A 144 13.62 13.69 -20.12
C THR A 144 12.72 14.92 -19.90
N PRO A 145 13.16 15.91 -19.08
CA PRO A 145 12.42 17.14 -18.91
C PRO A 145 12.41 17.92 -20.21
N GLN A 146 11.36 18.70 -20.45
CA GLN A 146 11.20 19.57 -21.61
C GLN A 146 10.65 20.94 -21.20
N GLY A 147 10.72 21.90 -22.09
CA GLY A 147 10.18 23.25 -21.86
C GLY A 147 10.78 23.92 -20.63
N SER A 148 9.93 24.31 -19.69
CA SER A 148 10.30 25.02 -18.47
C SER A 148 10.68 24.08 -17.31
N ALA A 149 10.55 22.76 -17.45
CA ALA A 149 10.84 21.82 -16.37
C ALA A 149 12.36 21.70 -16.15
N VAL A 150 12.81 21.95 -14.92
CA VAL A 150 14.22 21.93 -14.53
C VAL A 150 14.75 20.52 -14.27
N SER A 151 13.87 19.55 -14.04
CA SER A 151 14.20 18.14 -13.84
C SER A 151 13.05 17.20 -14.16
N VAL A 152 13.39 15.91 -14.35
CA VAL A 152 12.40 14.84 -14.57
C VAL A 152 11.44 14.76 -13.39
N ASP A 153 11.93 14.84 -12.14
CA ASP A 153 11.09 14.77 -10.94
C ASP A 153 10.08 15.93 -10.89
N VAL A 154 10.52 17.17 -11.15
CA VAL A 154 9.62 18.34 -11.22
C VAL A 154 8.56 18.14 -12.30
N ALA A 155 8.97 17.70 -13.50
CA ALA A 155 8.03 17.46 -14.59
C ALA A 155 7.01 16.36 -14.22
N MET A 156 7.49 15.25 -13.63
CA MET A 156 6.62 14.15 -13.19
C MET A 156 5.58 14.61 -12.16
N HIS A 157 5.95 15.44 -11.20
CA HIS A 157 5.01 15.99 -10.21
C HIS A 157 3.95 16.91 -10.82
N LEU A 158 4.31 17.66 -11.87
CA LEU A 158 3.36 18.57 -12.53
C LEU A 158 2.34 17.82 -13.40
N VAL A 159 2.74 16.71 -14.05
CA VAL A 159 1.85 15.95 -14.98
C VAL A 159 1.29 14.67 -14.37
N GLY A 160 1.92 14.15 -13.31
CA GLY A 160 1.56 12.90 -12.68
C GLY A 160 0.32 13.00 -11.81
N ARG A 161 -0.34 11.87 -11.65
CA ARG A 161 -1.45 11.68 -10.72
C ARG A 161 -1.18 10.46 -9.84
N THR A 162 -1.72 10.47 -8.65
CA THR A 162 -1.66 9.32 -7.75
C THR A 162 -2.35 8.11 -8.39
N PRO A 163 -1.66 6.96 -8.51
CA PRO A 163 -2.25 5.75 -9.07
C PRO A 163 -3.20 5.10 -8.07
N LEU A 164 -4.49 5.33 -8.24
CA LEU A 164 -5.50 4.64 -7.43
C LEU A 164 -5.66 3.18 -7.89
N PRO A 165 -6.02 2.27 -6.97
CA PRO A 165 -6.35 0.89 -7.29
C PRO A 165 -7.47 0.78 -8.34
N PRO A 166 -7.49 -0.29 -9.16
CA PRO A 166 -8.41 -0.40 -10.30
C PRO A 166 -9.90 -0.49 -9.90
N TYR A 167 -10.21 -0.79 -8.66
CA TYR A 167 -11.59 -0.84 -8.14
C TYR A 167 -12.13 0.52 -7.68
N ILE A 168 -11.28 1.55 -7.62
CA ILE A 168 -11.72 2.94 -7.40
C ILE A 168 -11.89 3.57 -8.79
N GLU A 169 -13.13 3.79 -9.16
CA GLU A 169 -13.50 4.31 -10.48
C GLU A 169 -14.00 5.76 -10.35
N GLY A 170 -13.39 6.67 -11.11
CA GLY A 170 -13.91 8.06 -11.23
C GLY A 170 -13.70 8.95 -10.01
N TYR A 171 -12.81 8.62 -9.08
CA TYR A 171 -12.44 9.52 -7.99
C TYR A 171 -11.80 10.80 -8.53
N THR A 172 -12.37 11.95 -8.20
CA THR A 172 -11.93 13.30 -8.62
C THR A 172 -11.58 14.21 -7.45
N GLY A 173 -11.53 13.64 -6.24
CA GLY A 173 -11.12 14.37 -5.05
C GLY A 173 -9.62 14.66 -4.98
N ASP A 174 -9.19 15.19 -3.86
CA ASP A 174 -7.80 15.51 -3.60
C ASP A 174 -6.95 14.23 -3.54
N ASP A 175 -5.86 14.17 -4.32
CA ASP A 175 -4.90 13.06 -4.33
C ASP A 175 -4.25 12.84 -2.95
N GLU A 176 -4.14 13.89 -2.11
CA GLU A 176 -3.65 13.79 -0.73
C GLU A 176 -4.56 12.91 0.17
N MET A 177 -5.82 12.71 -0.21
CA MET A 177 -6.69 11.75 0.49
C MET A 177 -6.25 10.29 0.31
N TYR A 178 -5.39 9.99 -0.66
CA TYR A 178 -4.74 8.68 -0.83
C TYR A 178 -3.30 8.65 -0.29
N GLN A 179 -2.96 9.59 0.59
CA GLN A 179 -1.71 9.63 1.35
C GLN A 179 -1.99 9.57 2.85
N THR A 180 -1.10 8.90 3.60
CA THR A 180 -1.18 8.95 5.07
C THR A 180 -0.66 10.27 5.60
N VAL A 181 -1.19 10.75 6.73
CA VAL A 181 -0.78 12.03 7.34
C VAL A 181 0.69 12.02 7.83
N TYR A 182 1.31 10.85 7.88
CA TYR A 182 2.70 10.66 8.27
C TYR A 182 3.61 10.19 7.12
N SER A 183 3.11 10.21 5.88
CA SER A 183 3.91 9.80 4.71
C SER A 183 5.07 10.77 4.46
N LYS A 184 6.25 10.24 4.10
CA LYS A 184 7.48 11.03 3.93
C LYS A 184 8.11 10.88 2.56
N THR A 185 8.53 9.67 2.22
CA THR A 185 9.38 9.43 1.05
C THR A 185 8.59 8.76 -0.06
N GLU A 186 8.56 9.38 -1.23
CA GLU A 186 7.90 8.87 -2.43
C GLU A 186 8.66 7.68 -3.01
N ARG A 187 8.14 6.47 -2.76
CA ARG A 187 8.74 5.21 -3.24
C ARG A 187 7.72 4.17 -3.63
N SER A 188 6.46 4.38 -3.29
CA SER A 188 5.40 3.38 -3.48
C SER A 188 4.51 3.69 -4.68
N ALA A 189 4.05 2.63 -5.34
CA ALA A 189 3.00 2.70 -6.35
C ALA A 189 1.59 2.64 -5.74
N ALA A 190 1.46 2.33 -4.44
CA ALA A 190 0.18 2.32 -3.72
C ALA A 190 0.37 2.74 -2.26
N ALA A 191 -0.68 3.33 -1.66
CA ALA A 191 -0.66 3.74 -0.27
C ALA A 191 -0.77 2.55 0.70
N PRO A 192 -0.18 2.65 1.92
CA PRO A 192 -0.47 1.74 3.02
C PRO A 192 -1.84 2.09 3.63
N THR A 193 -2.91 1.61 2.99
CA THR A 193 -4.27 2.14 3.10
C THR A 193 -4.89 2.05 4.49
N ALA A 194 -4.44 1.14 5.36
CA ALA A 194 -4.86 1.13 6.76
C ALA A 194 -4.44 2.39 7.54
N GLY A 195 -3.40 3.07 7.07
CA GLY A 195 -2.97 4.35 7.64
C GLY A 195 -3.80 5.55 7.21
N LEU A 196 -4.61 5.42 6.17
CA LEU A 196 -5.46 6.51 5.67
C LEU A 196 -6.55 6.91 6.67
N HIS A 197 -6.90 6.04 7.60
CA HIS A 197 -7.92 6.30 8.61
C HIS A 197 -7.46 7.27 9.71
N PHE A 198 -6.15 7.47 9.88
CA PHE A 198 -5.61 8.36 10.90
C PHE A 198 -5.69 9.83 10.46
N THR A 199 -6.13 10.67 11.39
CA THR A 199 -5.94 12.12 11.35
C THR A 199 -4.71 12.49 12.20
N GLN A 200 -4.18 13.70 12.02
CA GLN A 200 -3.07 14.18 12.84
C GLN A 200 -3.52 14.34 14.29
N GLU A 201 -4.73 14.81 14.50
CA GLU A 201 -5.35 15.03 15.81
C GLU A 201 -5.46 13.69 16.59
N LEU A 202 -5.92 12.62 15.92
CA LEU A 202 -6.00 11.30 16.53
C LEU A 202 -4.61 10.76 16.91
N LEU A 203 -3.61 10.91 16.04
CA LEU A 203 -2.24 10.50 16.34
C LEU A 203 -1.65 11.27 17.52
N ASP A 204 -1.93 12.56 17.62
CA ASP A 204 -1.43 13.38 18.72
C ASP A 204 -2.13 13.01 20.05
N ALA A 205 -3.43 12.70 20.01
CA ALA A 205 -4.15 12.16 21.16
C ALA A 205 -3.60 10.79 21.61
N ILE A 206 -3.29 9.90 20.66
CA ILE A 206 -2.66 8.59 20.92
C ILE A 206 -1.31 8.77 21.61
N LYS A 207 -0.46 9.68 21.10
CA LYS A 207 0.83 9.99 21.75
C LYS A 207 0.65 10.59 23.15
N ALA A 208 -0.32 11.50 23.32
CA ALA A 208 -0.65 12.09 24.62
C ALA A 208 -1.13 11.05 25.65
N LYS A 209 -1.77 9.95 25.20
CA LYS A 209 -2.14 8.79 26.03
C LYS A 209 -0.93 7.98 26.50
N GLY A 210 0.28 8.23 25.99
CA GLY A 210 1.50 7.50 26.31
C GLY A 210 1.78 6.32 25.38
N VAL A 211 1.16 6.29 24.21
CA VAL A 211 1.46 5.32 23.15
C VAL A 211 2.55 5.90 22.25
N ARG A 212 3.62 5.16 22.02
CA ARG A 212 4.69 5.59 21.09
C ARG A 212 4.32 5.25 19.67
N VAL A 213 4.88 6.01 18.72
CA VAL A 213 4.74 5.75 17.27
C VAL A 213 6.13 5.57 16.67
N ALA A 214 6.35 4.44 16.01
CA ALA A 214 7.55 4.15 15.24
C ALA A 214 7.20 3.90 13.77
N THR A 215 8.18 4.02 12.88
CA THR A 215 7.97 3.93 11.44
C THR A 215 8.75 2.80 10.80
N VAL A 216 8.16 2.21 9.78
CA VAL A 216 8.83 1.37 8.79
C VAL A 216 8.60 1.97 7.41
N ASP A 217 9.36 1.57 6.42
CA ASP A 217 9.12 1.93 5.01
C ASP A 217 9.06 0.64 4.18
N LEU A 218 7.91 0.31 3.62
CA LEU A 218 7.75 -0.76 2.66
C LEU A 218 7.23 -0.16 1.36
N GLU A 219 7.98 -0.35 0.29
CA GLU A 219 7.66 0.12 -1.05
C GLU A 219 6.55 -0.77 -1.64
N VAL A 220 5.29 -0.30 -1.53
CA VAL A 220 4.11 -1.06 -1.95
C VAL A 220 4.02 -1.11 -3.46
N GLY A 221 4.07 -2.31 -4.02
CA GLY A 221 3.87 -2.55 -5.45
C GLY A 221 2.41 -2.76 -5.82
N LEU A 222 2.08 -2.63 -7.12
CA LEU A 222 0.73 -2.89 -7.64
C LEU A 222 0.28 -4.35 -7.48
N GLY A 223 1.23 -5.27 -7.28
CA GLY A 223 0.93 -6.69 -7.05
C GLY A 223 0.10 -6.96 -5.80
N THR A 224 0.12 -6.05 -4.83
CA THR A 224 -0.63 -6.15 -3.57
C THR A 224 -2.15 -6.27 -3.77
N PHE A 225 -2.68 -5.76 -4.87
CA PHE A 225 -4.12 -5.82 -5.19
C PHE A 225 -4.50 -7.02 -6.08
N ARG A 226 -3.56 -7.92 -6.39
CA ARG A 226 -3.84 -9.10 -7.21
C ARG A 226 -4.44 -10.22 -6.37
N THR A 227 -5.38 -10.94 -6.95
CA THR A 227 -5.88 -12.20 -6.40
C THR A 227 -4.91 -13.34 -6.67
N VAL A 228 -4.89 -14.31 -5.76
CA VAL A 228 -4.15 -15.56 -5.95
C VAL A 228 -4.94 -16.45 -6.92
N ASN A 229 -4.31 -16.86 -8.00
CA ASN A 229 -4.94 -17.67 -9.04
C ASN A 229 -4.73 -19.17 -8.81
N GLU A 230 -3.63 -19.54 -8.16
CA GLU A 230 -3.29 -20.92 -7.82
C GLU A 230 -4.27 -21.45 -6.78
N GLU A 231 -4.84 -22.66 -6.99
CA GLU A 231 -5.74 -23.29 -6.02
C GLU A 231 -5.00 -23.69 -4.72
N ASP A 232 -3.74 -24.09 -4.85
CA ASP A 232 -2.83 -24.30 -3.73
C ASP A 232 -2.05 -23.01 -3.48
N PRO A 233 -2.36 -22.24 -2.41
CA PRO A 233 -1.73 -20.95 -2.16
C PRO A 233 -0.23 -21.06 -1.89
N THR A 234 0.28 -22.24 -1.47
CA THR A 234 1.72 -22.44 -1.24
C THR A 234 2.55 -22.36 -2.52
N LYS A 235 1.90 -22.49 -3.69
CA LYS A 235 2.52 -22.39 -5.02
C LYS A 235 2.51 -20.96 -5.56
N HIS A 236 1.88 -20.02 -4.85
CA HIS A 236 1.86 -18.63 -5.27
C HIS A 236 3.25 -18.00 -5.16
N ASP A 237 3.74 -17.45 -6.27
CA ASP A 237 5.00 -16.70 -6.27
C ASP A 237 4.75 -15.25 -5.79
N MET A 238 4.99 -15.02 -4.50
CA MET A 238 4.90 -13.69 -3.92
C MET A 238 5.84 -12.72 -4.64
N HIS A 239 5.30 -11.59 -5.04
CA HIS A 239 6.12 -10.49 -5.56
C HIS A 239 7.10 -9.99 -4.50
N THR A 240 8.28 -9.59 -4.98
CA THR A 240 9.30 -9.01 -4.12
C THR A 240 8.96 -7.56 -3.81
N GLU A 241 9.01 -7.18 -2.55
CA GLU A 241 8.91 -5.79 -2.10
C GLU A 241 10.17 -5.40 -1.32
N LEU A 242 10.56 -4.14 -1.43
CA LEU A 242 11.68 -3.58 -0.67
C LEU A 242 11.15 -2.97 0.62
N TYR A 243 11.88 -3.18 1.72
CA TYR A 243 11.48 -2.64 3.02
C TYR A 243 12.66 -2.17 3.85
N THR A 244 12.39 -1.20 4.70
CA THR A 244 13.33 -0.64 5.68
C THR A 244 12.70 -0.73 7.08
N VAL A 245 13.46 -1.25 8.04
CA VAL A 245 13.16 -1.16 9.46
C VAL A 245 14.33 -0.40 10.12
N PRO A 246 14.13 0.87 10.49
CA PRO A 246 15.18 1.67 11.13
C PRO A 246 15.61 1.09 12.47
N GLN A 247 16.86 1.30 12.89
CA GLN A 247 17.35 0.87 14.19
C GLN A 247 16.50 1.46 15.34
N ALA A 248 16.08 2.70 15.23
CA ALA A 248 15.20 3.34 16.22
C ALA A 248 13.86 2.59 16.40
N THR A 249 13.34 1.98 15.32
CA THR A 249 12.14 1.16 15.40
C THR A 249 12.42 -0.18 16.08
N VAL A 250 13.57 -0.80 15.79
CA VAL A 250 14.01 -2.03 16.48
C VAL A 250 14.15 -1.78 17.98
N ASP A 251 14.81 -0.68 18.35
CA ASP A 251 14.99 -0.30 19.77
C ASP A 251 13.65 -0.07 20.46
N ALA A 252 12.75 0.69 19.81
CA ALA A 252 11.41 0.95 20.33
C ALA A 252 10.58 -0.33 20.53
N VAL A 253 10.65 -1.29 19.61
CA VAL A 253 10.00 -2.59 19.74
C VAL A 253 10.55 -3.38 20.91
N ASN A 254 11.87 -3.47 21.03
CA ASN A 254 12.53 -4.20 22.10
C ASN A 254 12.21 -3.61 23.48
N GLU A 255 12.25 -2.30 23.62
CA GLU A 255 11.87 -1.59 24.86
C GLU A 255 10.41 -1.83 25.22
N THR A 256 9.50 -1.74 24.23
CA THR A 256 8.07 -2.00 24.42
C THR A 256 7.84 -3.42 24.94
N LYS A 257 8.43 -4.43 24.30
CA LYS A 257 8.32 -5.83 24.71
C LYS A 257 8.91 -6.06 26.09
N ALA A 258 10.08 -5.48 26.39
CA ALA A 258 10.72 -5.60 27.70
C ALA A 258 9.87 -4.98 28.83
N ALA A 259 9.11 -3.92 28.52
CA ALA A 259 8.19 -3.28 29.47
C ALA A 259 6.81 -3.97 29.55
N GLY A 260 6.57 -5.05 28.80
CA GLY A 260 5.29 -5.77 28.75
C GLY A 260 4.20 -5.06 27.93
N GLY A 261 4.57 -4.06 27.13
CA GLY A 261 3.67 -3.39 26.18
C GLY A 261 3.47 -4.21 24.90
N ARG A 262 2.49 -3.80 24.07
CA ARG A 262 2.13 -4.45 22.82
C ARG A 262 2.69 -3.69 21.62
N VAL A 263 3.05 -4.42 20.57
CA VAL A 263 3.39 -3.87 19.25
C VAL A 263 2.18 -4.00 18.35
N ILE A 264 1.58 -2.86 17.99
CA ILE A 264 0.39 -2.77 17.15
C ILE A 264 0.82 -2.29 15.75
N ALA A 265 0.70 -3.16 14.74
CA ALA A 265 1.05 -2.83 13.36
C ALA A 265 -0.13 -2.17 12.62
N VAL A 266 0.12 -1.03 11.98
CA VAL A 266 -0.85 -0.38 11.10
C VAL A 266 -0.61 -0.83 9.66
N GLY A 267 -1.52 -1.65 9.16
CA GLY A 267 -1.49 -2.26 7.83
C GLY A 267 -0.65 -3.53 7.74
N THR A 268 -1.04 -4.36 6.79
CA THR A 268 -0.34 -5.60 6.45
C THR A 268 1.10 -5.35 5.99
N THR A 269 1.39 -4.15 5.48
CA THR A 269 2.75 -3.72 5.09
C THR A 269 3.66 -3.57 6.31
N SER A 270 3.19 -2.97 7.40
CA SER A 270 3.94 -2.88 8.66
C SER A 270 4.17 -4.26 9.28
N VAL A 271 3.14 -5.13 9.24
CA VAL A 271 3.27 -6.53 9.67
C VAL A 271 4.37 -7.23 8.89
N ARG A 272 4.32 -7.17 7.54
CA ARG A 272 5.30 -7.85 6.68
C ARG A 272 6.72 -7.31 6.89
N SER A 273 6.88 -6.00 7.09
CA SER A 273 8.19 -5.41 7.37
C SER A 273 8.79 -5.94 8.67
N LEU A 274 8.02 -5.90 9.76
CA LEU A 274 8.47 -6.35 11.08
C LEU A 274 8.76 -7.85 11.10
N GLU A 275 7.84 -8.66 10.59
CA GLU A 275 7.98 -10.12 10.57
C GLU A 275 9.11 -10.58 9.62
N SER A 276 9.34 -9.88 8.50
CA SER A 276 10.49 -10.14 7.62
C SER A 276 11.82 -9.78 8.29
N ALA A 277 11.86 -8.67 9.03
CA ALA A 277 13.06 -8.26 9.76
C ALA A 277 13.38 -9.16 10.95
N ALA A 278 12.38 -9.91 11.46
CA ALA A 278 12.51 -10.90 12.53
C ALA A 278 12.61 -12.36 12.00
N ALA A 279 12.91 -12.57 10.73
CA ALA A 279 12.96 -13.91 10.13
C ALA A 279 13.96 -14.84 10.83
N SER A 280 15.11 -14.30 11.28
CA SER A 280 16.16 -15.01 12.04
C SER A 280 15.75 -15.40 13.47
N GLY A 281 14.59 -14.94 13.95
CA GLY A 281 14.13 -15.11 15.34
C GLY A 281 14.34 -13.86 16.20
N THR A 282 15.16 -12.91 15.77
CA THR A 282 15.41 -11.61 16.43
C THR A 282 15.10 -10.50 15.46
N LEU A 283 14.45 -9.43 15.93
CA LEU A 283 14.19 -8.27 15.09
C LEU A 283 15.49 -7.51 14.83
N GLU A 284 15.83 -7.32 13.56
CA GLU A 284 17.04 -6.64 13.10
C GLU A 284 16.69 -5.42 12.26
N SER A 285 17.54 -4.38 12.33
CA SER A 285 17.39 -3.26 11.40
C SER A 285 17.68 -3.69 9.96
N LYS A 286 16.91 -3.17 9.03
CA LYS A 286 17.03 -3.45 7.59
C LYS A 286 16.97 -2.13 6.83
N ASN A 287 17.78 -2.03 5.78
CA ASN A 287 17.77 -0.89 4.88
C ASN A 287 17.55 -1.36 3.44
N ARG A 288 16.38 -1.08 2.89
CA ARG A 288 15.93 -1.51 1.56
C ARG A 288 16.20 -2.99 1.27
N ALA A 289 15.97 -3.83 2.27
CA ALA A 289 16.05 -5.28 2.11
C ALA A 289 14.85 -5.79 1.30
N SER A 290 15.02 -6.89 0.60
CA SER A 290 13.93 -7.51 -0.15
C SER A 290 13.18 -8.53 0.71
N THR A 291 11.85 -8.60 0.52
CA THR A 291 11.02 -9.64 1.12
C THR A 291 10.07 -10.27 0.12
N LYS A 292 9.89 -11.58 0.21
CA LYS A 292 8.83 -12.38 -0.39
C LYS A 292 7.98 -13.06 0.67
N LEU A 293 8.01 -12.57 1.91
CA LEU A 293 7.29 -13.18 3.03
C LEU A 293 5.79 -13.29 2.70
N PHE A 294 5.31 -14.51 2.68
CA PHE A 294 3.91 -14.87 2.53
C PHE A 294 3.38 -15.45 3.84
N ILE A 295 2.54 -14.69 4.53
CA ILE A 295 1.93 -15.09 5.79
C ILE A 295 0.58 -15.74 5.52
N MET A 296 0.40 -16.96 6.03
CA MET A 296 -0.83 -17.74 5.91
C MET A 296 -1.18 -18.37 7.27
N PRO A 297 -2.42 -18.86 7.48
CA PRO A 297 -2.79 -19.60 8.68
C PRO A 297 -1.76 -20.70 9.03
N GLY A 298 -1.34 -20.73 10.30
CA GLY A 298 -0.24 -21.54 10.79
C GLY A 298 1.08 -20.78 10.98
N TYR A 299 1.16 -19.52 10.50
CA TYR A 299 2.30 -18.64 10.78
C TYR A 299 2.32 -18.21 12.25
N SER A 300 3.50 -18.25 12.89
CA SER A 300 3.71 -17.75 14.25
C SER A 300 4.32 -16.37 14.22
N PHE A 301 3.54 -15.36 14.58
CA PHE A 301 4.00 -13.97 14.68
C PHE A 301 5.07 -13.83 15.76
N LYS A 302 6.15 -13.14 15.42
CA LYS A 302 7.34 -12.97 16.30
C LYS A 302 7.35 -11.61 16.99
N VAL A 303 6.81 -10.60 16.32
CA VAL A 303 6.87 -9.20 16.72
C VAL A 303 5.50 -8.61 17.00
N VAL A 304 4.54 -8.85 16.12
CA VAL A 304 3.25 -8.15 16.10
C VAL A 304 2.26 -8.80 17.07
N ASP A 305 1.67 -8.00 17.98
CA ASP A 305 0.69 -8.45 18.97
C ASP A 305 -0.76 -8.10 18.62
N ALA A 306 -0.96 -6.97 17.87
CA ALA A 306 -2.24 -6.52 17.37
C ALA A 306 -2.06 -5.85 16.01
N MET A 307 -3.12 -5.77 15.21
CA MET A 307 -3.05 -5.22 13.86
C MET A 307 -4.28 -4.38 13.54
N ILE A 308 -4.05 -3.18 12.98
CA ILE A 308 -5.08 -2.35 12.34
C ILE A 308 -4.99 -2.58 10.83
N THR A 309 -6.11 -2.87 10.17
CA THR A 309 -6.11 -3.16 8.73
C THR A 309 -7.44 -2.79 8.07
N ASN A 310 -7.52 -2.90 6.73
CA ASN A 310 -8.76 -2.76 5.97
C ASN A 310 -9.45 -4.12 5.79
N PHE A 311 -10.65 -4.11 5.21
CA PHE A 311 -11.26 -5.31 4.64
C PHE A 311 -10.67 -5.58 3.26
N HIS A 312 -10.21 -6.81 3.03
CA HIS A 312 -9.39 -7.19 1.86
C HIS A 312 -10.17 -7.93 0.78
N VAL A 313 -9.61 -7.91 -0.43
CA VAL A 313 -10.16 -8.58 -1.62
C VAL A 313 -10.28 -10.09 -1.39
N PRO A 314 -11.36 -10.75 -1.88
CA PRO A 314 -11.46 -12.20 -1.87
C PRO A 314 -10.23 -12.86 -2.51
N ARG A 315 -9.84 -14.04 -2.02
CA ARG A 315 -8.71 -14.83 -2.55
C ARG A 315 -7.38 -14.09 -2.60
N SER A 316 -7.15 -13.11 -1.72
CA SER A 316 -5.91 -12.35 -1.68
C SER A 316 -4.93 -12.85 -0.61
N THR A 317 -3.65 -12.60 -0.84
CA THR A 317 -2.59 -12.83 0.14
C THR A 317 -2.81 -12.05 1.44
N LEU A 318 -3.49 -10.90 1.35
CA LEU A 318 -3.81 -10.03 2.49
C LEU A 318 -4.90 -10.65 3.37
N LEU A 319 -5.96 -11.25 2.77
CA LEU A 319 -6.97 -11.96 3.53
C LEU A 319 -6.39 -13.21 4.23
N MET A 320 -5.44 -13.88 3.59
CA MET A 320 -4.72 -15.00 4.18
C MET A 320 -3.87 -14.57 5.39
N LEU A 321 -3.19 -13.40 5.30
CA LEU A 321 -2.42 -12.83 6.41
C LEU A 321 -3.32 -12.50 7.61
N VAL A 322 -4.44 -11.81 7.38
CA VAL A 322 -5.39 -11.47 8.43
C VAL A 322 -5.97 -12.73 9.08
N SER A 323 -6.26 -13.75 8.25
CA SER A 323 -6.71 -15.06 8.73
C SER A 323 -5.64 -15.84 9.53
N ALA A 324 -4.37 -15.56 9.28
CA ALA A 324 -3.28 -16.13 10.09
C ALA A 324 -3.19 -15.47 11.47
N PHE A 325 -3.60 -14.20 11.59
CA PHE A 325 -3.50 -13.44 12.82
C PHE A 325 -4.57 -13.84 13.86
N SER A 326 -5.80 -14.12 13.42
CA SER A 326 -6.89 -14.61 14.27
C SER A 326 -7.14 -16.10 13.97
N SER A 327 -8.15 -16.39 13.17
CA SER A 327 -8.39 -17.66 12.50
C SER A 327 -9.15 -17.38 11.21
N ARG A 328 -9.11 -18.31 10.27
CA ARG A 328 -9.89 -18.17 9.04
C ARG A 328 -11.37 -18.04 9.33
N GLU A 329 -11.88 -18.88 10.22
CA GLU A 329 -13.28 -18.95 10.63
C GLU A 329 -13.76 -17.61 11.20
N ASN A 330 -13.02 -17.06 12.19
CA ASN A 330 -13.35 -15.79 12.81
C ASN A 330 -13.32 -14.63 11.79
N VAL A 331 -12.32 -14.62 10.90
CA VAL A 331 -12.18 -13.56 9.88
C VAL A 331 -13.31 -13.65 8.87
N MET A 332 -13.66 -14.85 8.37
CA MET A 332 -14.75 -15.00 7.40
C MET A 332 -16.09 -14.61 8.02
N GLU A 333 -16.35 -14.98 9.28
CA GLU A 333 -17.55 -14.55 10.01
C GLU A 333 -17.59 -13.03 10.19
N ALA A 334 -16.46 -12.40 10.54
CA ALA A 334 -16.34 -10.94 10.65
C ALA A 334 -16.64 -10.25 9.31
N TYR A 335 -16.21 -10.81 8.17
CA TYR A 335 -16.51 -10.27 6.85
C TYR A 335 -17.99 -10.39 6.48
N GLU A 336 -18.65 -11.49 6.84
CA GLU A 336 -20.11 -11.62 6.67
C GLU A 336 -20.85 -10.61 7.56
N GLU A 337 -20.41 -10.44 8.83
CA GLU A 337 -20.97 -9.43 9.74
C GLU A 337 -20.76 -8.02 9.21
N ALA A 338 -19.58 -7.71 8.66
CA ALA A 338 -19.29 -6.42 8.05
C ALA A 338 -20.28 -6.09 6.91
N LYS A 339 -20.62 -7.07 6.06
CA LYS A 339 -21.64 -6.90 5.01
C LYS A 339 -23.03 -6.64 5.61
N ARG A 340 -23.44 -7.41 6.63
CA ARG A 340 -24.73 -7.21 7.33
C ARG A 340 -24.87 -5.83 7.94
N CYS A 341 -23.76 -5.29 8.46
CA CYS A 341 -23.68 -3.98 9.09
C CYS A 341 -23.31 -2.84 8.14
N ASN A 342 -23.32 -3.09 6.81
CA ASN A 342 -23.02 -2.11 5.79
C ASN A 342 -21.66 -1.41 5.99
N TYR A 343 -20.61 -2.18 6.26
CA TYR A 343 -19.23 -1.72 6.21
C TYR A 343 -18.82 -1.53 4.76
N ARG A 344 -17.93 -0.56 4.54
CA ARG A 344 -17.30 -0.30 3.25
C ARG A 344 -15.97 -1.03 3.18
N PHE A 345 -15.64 -1.56 2.02
CA PHE A 345 -14.49 -2.43 1.80
C PHE A 345 -13.38 -1.73 1.03
N PHE A 346 -12.17 -2.26 1.14
CA PHE A 346 -10.92 -1.89 0.46
C PHE A 346 -10.33 -0.54 0.89
N SER A 347 -9.55 0.11 0.01
CA SER A 347 -8.64 1.21 0.36
C SER A 347 -9.30 2.40 1.06
N PHE A 348 -10.47 2.85 0.59
CA PHE A 348 -11.24 3.94 1.18
C PHE A 348 -12.36 3.46 2.09
N GLY A 349 -12.40 2.17 2.35
CA GLY A 349 -13.43 1.54 3.17
C GLY A 349 -13.27 1.79 4.66
N ASP A 350 -13.79 0.89 5.44
CA ASP A 350 -13.75 0.91 6.88
C ASP A 350 -12.60 0.04 7.41
N ALA A 351 -12.32 0.11 8.70
CA ALA A 351 -11.17 -0.52 9.33
C ALA A 351 -11.53 -1.73 10.18
N MET A 352 -10.54 -2.61 10.40
CA MET A 352 -10.54 -3.65 11.42
C MET A 352 -9.40 -3.43 12.40
N LEU A 353 -9.65 -3.73 13.68
CA LEU A 353 -8.62 -3.92 14.70
C LEU A 353 -8.68 -5.38 15.15
N LEU A 354 -7.58 -6.12 14.98
CA LEU A 354 -7.41 -7.48 15.47
C LEU A 354 -6.54 -7.46 16.72
N LEU A 355 -7.07 -8.05 17.82
CA LEU A 355 -6.46 -8.05 19.15
C LEU A 355 -5.83 -9.40 19.51
#